data_33a2ae2c01e82d3cdd7f9f418a0aac24
#
_entry.id   33a2ae2c01e82d3cdd7f9f418a0aac24
#
_cell.length_a   1.000
_cell.length_b   1.000
_cell.length_c   1.000
_cell.angle_alpha   90.00
_cell.angle_beta   90.00
_cell.angle_gamma   90.00
#
_symmetry.space_group_name_H-M   'P 1'
#
loop_
_entity.id
_entity.type
_entity.pdbx_description
1 polymer ?
#
loop_
_entity_poly.entity_id
_entity_poly.type
_entity_poly.pdbx_seq_one_letter_code
_entity_poly.pdbx_strand_id
1 'polypeptide(L)'
;IIPKQFLKTIKRTGLGKNLFYEMRYDEQGRVIDDFILNRDPFNNSKILIAGKNFGCGSSREHAPWALLDFGITCVISSSFADIFFSNCFKNGILPIILDDEKIKELAEYANRKEEISVDLNEEKIIYGNNEVNFKVDEFKKKCLLDGLDDIALSLKKSDKIENFEKNLKNQKPWILND
;
A
#
# COMPACT_ATOMS: atom_id res chain seq x y z
N ILE A 1 -1.32 10.57 -6.90
CA ILE A 1 -1.60 10.07 -5.54
C ILE A 1 -1.30 11.18 -4.52
N ILE A 2 -0.10 11.71 -4.47
CA ILE A 2 0.27 12.82 -3.59
C ILE A 2 1.09 13.86 -4.39
N PRO A 3 0.73 15.17 -4.36
CA PRO A 3 1.45 16.21 -5.07
C PRO A 3 2.88 16.42 -4.56
N LYS A 4 3.79 16.84 -5.45
CA LYS A 4 5.22 16.97 -5.16
C LYS A 4 5.57 17.92 -4.01
N GLN A 5 4.76 18.96 -3.78
CA GLN A 5 4.97 19.93 -2.70
C GLN A 5 4.92 19.31 -1.30
N PHE A 6 4.23 18.17 -1.13
CA PHE A 6 4.12 17.46 0.15
C PHE A 6 5.19 16.39 0.35
N LEU A 7 6.12 16.21 -0.60
CA LEU A 7 7.16 15.18 -0.55
C LEU A 7 8.43 15.62 0.22
N LYS A 8 8.40 16.74 0.89
CA LYS A 8 9.55 17.29 1.65
C LYS A 8 9.70 16.69 3.05
N THR A 9 8.68 16.02 3.55
CA THR A 9 8.70 15.40 4.88
C THR A 9 9.31 14.01 4.86
N ILE A 10 10.00 13.65 5.93
CA ILE A 10 10.46 12.28 6.20
C ILE A 10 9.50 11.52 7.12
N LYS A 11 8.46 12.19 7.63
CA LYS A 11 7.47 11.58 8.50
C LYS A 11 6.47 10.77 7.67
N ARG A 12 6.18 9.55 8.14
CA ARG A 12 5.20 8.64 7.51
C ARG A 12 3.75 9.00 7.83
N THR A 13 3.52 9.84 8.84
CA THR A 13 2.20 10.25 9.32
C THR A 13 1.87 11.69 8.94
N GLY A 14 0.58 12.01 8.84
CA GLY A 14 0.07 13.32 8.46
C GLY A 14 0.03 13.56 6.94
N LEU A 15 0.24 12.51 6.14
CA LEU A 15 0.20 12.57 4.67
C LEU A 15 -1.19 12.24 4.10
N GLY A 16 -2.04 11.56 4.86
CA GLY A 16 -3.40 11.16 4.42
C GLY A 16 -4.28 12.34 4.03
N LYS A 17 -4.13 13.49 4.70
CA LYS A 17 -4.80 14.73 4.31
C LYS A 17 -4.39 15.25 2.94
N ASN A 18 -3.21 14.88 2.47
CA ASN A 18 -2.65 15.29 1.18
C ASN A 18 -2.86 14.23 0.08
N LEU A 19 -3.49 13.09 0.42
CA LEU A 19 -3.85 12.06 -0.54
C LEU A 19 -4.82 12.62 -1.57
N PHE A 20 -4.47 12.50 -2.87
CA PHE A 20 -5.25 13.05 -3.99
C PHE A 20 -5.62 14.54 -3.79
N TYR A 21 -4.74 15.34 -3.21
CA TYR A 21 -5.01 16.71 -2.78
C TYR A 21 -5.67 17.56 -3.86
N GLU A 22 -5.11 17.57 -5.09
CA GLU A 22 -5.61 18.36 -6.22
C GLU A 22 -6.98 17.87 -6.76
N MET A 23 -7.42 16.68 -6.35
CA MET A 23 -8.74 16.13 -6.68
C MET A 23 -9.73 16.29 -5.51
N ARG A 24 -9.22 16.39 -4.29
CA ARG A 24 -10.02 16.50 -3.06
C ARG A 24 -10.30 17.92 -2.63
N TYR A 25 -9.45 18.84 -3.04
CA TYR A 25 -9.53 20.24 -2.62
C TYR A 25 -9.40 21.16 -3.83
N ASP A 26 -10.13 22.28 -3.79
CA ASP A 26 -9.99 23.35 -4.78
C ASP A 26 -8.72 24.20 -4.54
N GLU A 27 -8.50 25.21 -5.38
CA GLU A 27 -7.36 26.14 -5.28
C GLU A 27 -7.35 26.94 -3.96
N GLN A 28 -8.50 27.12 -3.32
CA GLN A 28 -8.66 27.80 -2.03
C GLN A 28 -8.57 26.82 -0.84
N GLY A 29 -8.32 25.53 -1.08
CA GLY A 29 -8.25 24.49 -0.05
C GLY A 29 -9.61 24.04 0.50
N ARG A 30 -10.72 24.36 -0.18
CA ARG A 30 -12.05 23.90 0.20
C ARG A 30 -12.28 22.50 -0.34
N VAL A 31 -13.00 21.69 0.41
CA VAL A 31 -13.33 20.30 0.04
C VAL A 31 -14.18 20.26 -1.23
N ILE A 32 -13.80 19.44 -2.19
CA ILE A 32 -14.60 19.14 -3.39
C ILE A 32 -15.51 17.95 -3.04
N ASP A 33 -16.79 18.24 -2.79
CA ASP A 33 -17.77 17.24 -2.36
C ASP A 33 -18.00 16.15 -3.42
N ASP A 34 -17.75 16.45 -4.69
CA ASP A 34 -17.91 15.50 -5.78
C ASP A 34 -16.82 14.43 -5.88
N PHE A 35 -15.70 14.60 -5.20
CA PHE A 35 -14.67 13.58 -5.18
C PHE A 35 -15.04 12.43 -4.23
N ILE A 36 -14.95 11.19 -4.71
CA ILE A 36 -15.49 10.01 -4.02
C ILE A 36 -14.95 9.83 -2.59
N LEU A 37 -13.65 10.04 -2.36
CA LEU A 37 -13.06 9.89 -1.02
C LEU A 37 -13.40 11.03 -0.05
N ASN A 38 -14.15 12.04 -0.48
CA ASN A 38 -14.69 13.08 0.39
C ASN A 38 -16.13 12.79 0.84
N ARG A 39 -16.75 11.74 0.28
CA ARG A 39 -18.16 11.37 0.53
C ARG A 39 -18.27 10.20 1.50
N ASP A 40 -19.30 10.22 2.32
CA ASP A 40 -19.71 9.04 3.10
C ASP A 40 -20.37 7.98 2.20
N PRO A 41 -20.06 6.69 2.37
CA PRO A 41 -19.15 6.06 3.34
C PRO A 41 -17.68 5.94 2.87
N PHE A 42 -17.34 6.43 1.69
CA PHE A 42 -16.03 6.20 1.03
C PHE A 42 -14.87 6.91 1.71
N ASN A 43 -15.14 7.96 2.47
CA ASN A 43 -14.12 8.71 3.25
C ASN A 43 -13.44 7.85 4.35
N ASN A 44 -14.01 6.69 4.69
CA ASN A 44 -13.46 5.73 5.64
C ASN A 44 -13.09 4.38 5.00
N SER A 45 -12.99 4.34 3.66
CA SER A 45 -12.71 3.09 2.93
C SER A 45 -11.33 2.53 3.25
N LYS A 46 -11.25 1.21 3.34
CA LYS A 46 -10.01 0.44 3.49
C LYS A 46 -9.49 -0.08 2.14
N ILE A 47 -10.37 -0.18 1.15
CA ILE A 47 -10.10 -0.72 -0.16
C ILE A 47 -10.26 0.39 -1.19
N LEU A 48 -9.25 0.59 -2.04
CA LEU A 48 -9.28 1.50 -3.18
C LEU A 48 -9.31 0.68 -4.48
N ILE A 49 -10.37 0.88 -5.29
CA ILE A 49 -10.44 0.34 -6.64
C ILE A 49 -9.96 1.42 -7.60
N ALA A 50 -8.96 1.11 -8.40
CA ALA A 50 -8.28 2.08 -9.27
C ALA A 50 -8.17 1.57 -10.71
N GLY A 51 -8.02 2.50 -11.65
CA GLY A 51 -7.75 2.20 -13.06
C GLY A 51 -6.34 1.66 -13.28
N LYS A 52 -6.08 1.24 -14.52
CA LYS A 52 -4.79 0.66 -14.95
C LYS A 52 -3.60 1.58 -14.71
N ASN A 53 -2.43 0.96 -14.59
CA ASN A 53 -1.14 1.65 -14.40
C ASN A 53 -1.13 2.55 -13.15
N PHE A 54 -1.79 2.09 -12.08
CA PHE A 54 -1.89 2.87 -10.85
C PHE A 54 -0.51 3.05 -10.19
N GLY A 55 -0.24 4.27 -9.73
CA GLY A 55 1.04 4.63 -9.10
C GLY A 55 2.14 5.07 -10.07
N CYS A 56 1.89 5.18 -11.40
CA CYS A 56 2.91 5.51 -12.40
C CYS A 56 3.60 6.88 -12.21
N GLY A 57 2.95 7.83 -11.54
CA GLY A 57 3.51 9.15 -11.29
C GLY A 57 4.46 9.24 -10.09
N SER A 58 4.72 8.15 -9.37
CA SER A 58 5.51 8.20 -8.14
C SER A 58 6.52 7.06 -8.03
N SER A 59 7.80 7.42 -7.95
CA SER A 59 8.89 6.53 -7.56
C SER A 59 9.21 6.57 -6.06
N ARG A 60 8.40 7.26 -5.24
CA ARG A 60 8.67 7.51 -3.81
C ARG A 60 7.67 6.77 -2.92
N GLU A 61 8.12 6.37 -1.75
CA GLU A 61 7.29 5.71 -0.74
C GLU A 61 6.19 6.59 -0.13
N HIS A 62 6.24 7.90 -0.33
CA HIS A 62 5.22 8.84 0.13
C HIS A 62 3.82 8.51 -0.39
N ALA A 63 3.70 7.90 -1.58
CA ALA A 63 2.42 7.51 -2.13
C ALA A 63 1.75 6.39 -1.31
N PRO A 64 2.41 5.25 -1.02
CA PRO A 64 1.89 4.27 -0.05
C PRO A 64 1.66 4.84 1.34
N TRP A 65 2.56 5.69 1.86
CA TRP A 65 2.36 6.32 3.18
C TRP A 65 1.09 7.17 3.24
N ALA A 66 0.81 7.94 2.17
CA ALA A 66 -0.40 8.75 2.11
C ALA A 66 -1.68 7.89 2.07
N LEU A 67 -1.66 6.76 1.37
CA LEU A 67 -2.75 5.80 1.33
C LEU A 67 -3.00 5.18 2.72
N LEU A 68 -1.95 4.70 3.38
CA LEU A 68 -2.03 4.11 4.72
C LEU A 68 -2.51 5.11 5.77
N ASP A 69 -1.94 6.31 5.77
CA ASP A 69 -2.31 7.36 6.73
C ASP A 69 -3.74 7.88 6.51
N PHE A 70 -4.27 7.74 5.29
CA PHE A 70 -5.70 7.94 5.01
C PHE A 70 -6.56 6.77 5.51
N GLY A 71 -6.00 5.57 5.63
CA GLY A 71 -6.66 4.36 6.09
C GLY A 71 -6.83 3.27 5.02
N ILE A 72 -6.32 3.48 3.80
CA ILE A 72 -6.39 2.49 2.72
C ILE A 72 -5.28 1.45 2.91
N THR A 73 -5.66 0.20 3.09
CA THR A 73 -4.77 -0.95 3.30
C THR A 73 -4.75 -1.93 2.12
N CYS A 74 -5.68 -1.79 1.18
CA CYS A 74 -5.76 -2.59 -0.03
C CYS A 74 -6.01 -1.72 -1.26
N VAL A 75 -5.31 -1.99 -2.36
CA VAL A 75 -5.54 -1.34 -3.66
C VAL A 75 -5.76 -2.40 -4.72
N ILE A 76 -6.87 -2.32 -5.44
CA ILE A 76 -7.24 -3.26 -6.51
C ILE A 76 -7.17 -2.50 -7.85
N SER A 77 -6.41 -3.03 -8.81
CA SER A 77 -6.21 -2.39 -10.11
C SER A 77 -5.91 -3.45 -11.19
N SER A 78 -6.12 -3.13 -12.45
CA SER A 78 -5.74 -4.05 -13.54
C SER A 78 -4.24 -4.03 -13.85
N SER A 79 -3.51 -2.99 -13.44
CA SER A 79 -2.05 -2.96 -13.45
C SER A 79 -1.51 -1.85 -12.55
N PHE A 80 -0.26 -2.00 -12.13
CA PHE A 80 0.46 -1.04 -11.30
C PHE A 80 1.80 -0.66 -11.92
N ALA A 81 2.31 0.50 -11.55
CA ALA A 81 3.73 0.80 -11.78
C ALA A 81 4.60 -0.06 -10.83
N ASP A 82 5.68 -0.66 -11.35
CA ASP A 82 6.51 -1.64 -10.63
C ASP A 82 7.03 -1.15 -9.28
N ILE A 83 7.55 0.09 -9.25
CA ILE A 83 8.08 0.70 -8.03
C ILE A 83 6.96 0.88 -6.99
N PHE A 84 5.79 1.37 -7.41
CA PHE A 84 4.65 1.55 -6.52
C PHE A 84 4.16 0.21 -5.98
N PHE A 85 4.03 -0.81 -6.84
CA PHE A 85 3.63 -2.16 -6.45
C PHE A 85 4.56 -2.76 -5.40
N SER A 86 5.88 -2.63 -5.61
CA SER A 86 6.88 -3.09 -4.64
C SER A 86 6.79 -2.32 -3.32
N ASN A 87 6.64 -1.00 -3.37
CA ASN A 87 6.54 -0.14 -2.19
C ASN A 87 5.27 -0.40 -1.38
N CYS A 88 4.17 -0.83 -2.02
CA CYS A 88 2.96 -1.23 -1.30
C CYS A 88 3.25 -2.34 -0.30
N PHE A 89 3.86 -3.44 -0.74
CA PHE A 89 4.19 -4.56 0.15
C PHE A 89 5.13 -4.17 1.29
N LYS A 90 6.16 -3.36 1.00
CA LYS A 90 7.11 -2.88 2.02
C LYS A 90 6.45 -2.05 3.11
N ASN A 91 5.34 -1.41 2.79
CA ASN A 91 4.62 -0.53 3.70
C ASN A 91 3.30 -1.14 4.22
N GLY A 92 3.03 -2.42 3.98
CA GLY A 92 1.85 -3.09 4.54
C GLY A 92 0.54 -2.83 3.78
N ILE A 93 0.60 -2.41 2.51
CA ILE A 93 -0.56 -2.33 1.61
C ILE A 93 -0.59 -3.58 0.74
N LEU A 94 -1.76 -4.17 0.58
CA LEU A 94 -2.02 -5.27 -0.34
C LEU A 94 -2.42 -4.74 -1.73
N PRO A 95 -1.54 -4.78 -2.75
CA PRO A 95 -1.93 -4.51 -4.12
C PRO A 95 -2.44 -5.78 -4.78
N ILE A 96 -3.65 -5.74 -5.36
CA ILE A 96 -4.29 -6.87 -6.06
C ILE A 96 -4.43 -6.52 -7.54
N ILE A 97 -4.02 -7.44 -8.41
CA ILE A 97 -4.19 -7.32 -9.86
C ILE A 97 -5.36 -8.20 -10.29
N LEU A 98 -6.34 -7.60 -10.94
CA LEU A 98 -7.45 -8.29 -11.60
C LEU A 98 -7.59 -7.79 -13.04
N ASP A 99 -8.33 -8.53 -13.87
CA ASP A 99 -8.67 -8.07 -15.21
C ASP A 99 -9.62 -6.84 -15.19
N ASP A 100 -9.65 -6.11 -16.30
CA ASP A 100 -10.43 -4.88 -16.42
C ASP A 100 -11.96 -5.12 -16.24
N GLU A 101 -12.44 -6.31 -16.57
CA GLU A 101 -13.87 -6.67 -16.43
C GLU A 101 -14.23 -6.77 -14.95
N LYS A 102 -13.40 -7.45 -14.16
CA LYS A 102 -13.58 -7.57 -12.70
C LYS A 102 -13.42 -6.22 -11.98
N ILE A 103 -12.50 -5.38 -12.44
CA ILE A 103 -12.36 -4.02 -11.90
C ILE A 103 -13.65 -3.21 -12.10
N LYS A 104 -14.24 -3.28 -13.29
CA LYS A 104 -15.52 -2.59 -13.56
C LYS A 104 -16.66 -3.13 -12.70
N GLU A 105 -16.78 -4.45 -12.60
CA GLU A 105 -17.80 -5.10 -11.77
C GLU A 105 -17.69 -4.67 -10.30
N LEU A 106 -16.50 -4.71 -9.73
CA LEU A 106 -16.23 -4.27 -8.35
C LEU A 106 -16.50 -2.77 -8.16
N ALA A 107 -16.14 -1.94 -9.15
CA ALA A 107 -16.40 -0.50 -9.09
C ALA A 107 -17.91 -0.18 -9.12
N GLU A 108 -18.68 -0.90 -9.94
CA GLU A 108 -20.15 -0.77 -9.98
C GLU A 108 -20.76 -1.20 -8.63
N TYR A 109 -20.23 -2.27 -8.03
CA TYR A 109 -20.65 -2.76 -6.73
C TYR A 109 -20.39 -1.73 -5.63
N ALA A 110 -19.17 -1.19 -5.59
CA ALA A 110 -18.79 -0.11 -4.67
C ALA A 110 -19.65 1.15 -4.83
N ASN A 111 -19.97 1.55 -6.08
CA ASN A 111 -20.81 2.71 -6.35
C ASN A 111 -22.24 2.56 -5.81
N ARG A 112 -22.75 1.34 -5.66
CA ARG A 112 -24.02 1.04 -4.99
C ARG A 112 -23.90 1.09 -3.45
N LYS A 113 -22.72 1.41 -2.92
CA LYS A 113 -22.40 1.44 -1.49
C LYS A 113 -22.55 0.06 -0.81
N GLU A 114 -22.36 -0.99 -1.58
CA GLU A 114 -22.38 -2.36 -1.09
C GLU A 114 -21.00 -2.75 -0.58
N GLU A 115 -20.94 -3.62 0.42
CA GLU A 115 -19.71 -4.00 1.07
C GLU A 115 -18.87 -4.95 0.19
N ILE A 116 -17.58 -4.67 0.12
CA ILE A 116 -16.57 -5.53 -0.51
C ILE A 116 -15.57 -5.91 0.58
N SER A 117 -15.31 -7.20 0.73
CA SER A 117 -14.31 -7.71 1.66
C SER A 117 -13.17 -8.44 0.94
N VAL A 118 -11.97 -8.36 1.51
CA VAL A 118 -10.77 -9.01 0.98
C VAL A 118 -10.21 -9.92 2.06
N ASP A 119 -10.14 -11.21 1.77
CA ASP A 119 -9.48 -12.21 2.63
C ASP A 119 -8.13 -12.57 2.04
N LEU A 120 -7.05 -12.14 2.71
CA LEU A 120 -5.69 -12.44 2.28
C LEU A 120 -5.30 -13.91 2.56
N ASN A 121 -5.85 -14.56 3.59
CA ASN A 121 -5.54 -15.96 3.88
C ASN A 121 -6.09 -16.88 2.77
N GLU A 122 -7.35 -16.65 2.39
CA GLU A 122 -8.00 -17.43 1.34
C GLU A 122 -7.72 -16.89 -0.07
N GLU A 123 -7.08 -15.71 -0.19
CA GLU A 123 -6.82 -15.02 -1.45
C GLU A 123 -8.10 -14.76 -2.26
N LYS A 124 -9.14 -14.26 -1.58
CA LYS A 124 -10.47 -14.03 -2.13
C LYS A 124 -10.95 -12.61 -1.89
N ILE A 125 -11.69 -12.10 -2.86
CA ILE A 125 -12.52 -10.89 -2.73
C ILE A 125 -13.96 -11.35 -2.76
N ILE A 126 -14.75 -10.92 -1.78
CA ILE A 126 -16.16 -11.28 -1.62
C ILE A 126 -16.99 -9.99 -1.75
N TYR A 127 -18.03 -10.05 -2.56
CA TYR A 127 -18.95 -8.95 -2.82
C TYR A 127 -20.34 -9.50 -3.12
N GLY A 128 -21.28 -9.28 -2.21
CA GLY A 128 -22.61 -9.89 -2.21
C GLY A 128 -22.54 -11.42 -2.18
N ASN A 129 -23.12 -12.06 -3.20
CA ASN A 129 -23.08 -13.52 -3.38
C ASN A 129 -21.96 -13.98 -4.33
N ASN A 130 -21.08 -13.06 -4.75
CA ASN A 130 -19.99 -13.35 -5.68
C ASN A 130 -18.66 -13.42 -4.98
N GLU A 131 -17.73 -14.19 -5.55
CA GLU A 131 -16.33 -14.20 -5.13
C GLU A 131 -15.41 -14.17 -6.35
N VAL A 132 -14.22 -13.61 -6.17
CA VAL A 132 -13.14 -13.66 -7.14
C VAL A 132 -11.82 -13.98 -6.43
N ASN A 133 -11.07 -14.91 -6.98
CA ASN A 133 -9.76 -15.28 -6.45
C ASN A 133 -8.69 -14.36 -7.01
N PHE A 134 -7.69 -14.07 -6.19
CA PHE A 134 -6.44 -13.42 -6.61
C PHE A 134 -5.25 -14.25 -6.14
N LYS A 135 -4.04 -13.90 -6.56
CA LYS A 135 -2.82 -14.57 -6.12
C LYS A 135 -1.81 -13.55 -5.63
N VAL A 136 -1.14 -13.88 -4.53
CA VAL A 136 -0.03 -13.14 -3.97
C VAL A 136 1.15 -14.08 -3.81
N ASP A 137 2.36 -13.59 -4.03
CA ASP A 137 3.59 -14.31 -3.71
C ASP A 137 3.58 -14.73 -2.24
N GLU A 138 3.90 -15.99 -1.95
CA GLU A 138 3.81 -16.57 -0.59
C GLU A 138 4.64 -15.82 0.45
N PHE A 139 5.83 -15.35 0.05
CA PHE A 139 6.69 -14.59 0.95
C PHE A 139 6.10 -13.23 1.28
N LYS A 140 5.58 -12.52 0.26
CA LYS A 140 4.91 -11.23 0.44
C LYS A 140 3.63 -11.36 1.27
N LYS A 141 2.84 -12.41 1.02
CA LYS A 141 1.66 -12.76 1.82
C LYS A 141 2.01 -12.92 3.29
N LYS A 142 3.04 -13.72 3.58
CA LYS A 142 3.53 -13.93 4.93
C LYS A 142 3.98 -12.63 5.58
N CYS A 143 4.74 -11.79 4.87
CA CYS A 143 5.16 -10.48 5.39
C CYS A 143 3.98 -9.59 5.77
N LEU A 144 2.93 -9.53 4.93
CA LEU A 144 1.72 -8.76 5.23
C LEU A 144 0.96 -9.31 6.44
N LEU A 145 0.77 -10.63 6.51
CA LEU A 145 0.04 -11.28 7.62
C LEU A 145 0.77 -11.14 8.96
N ASP A 146 2.10 -11.28 8.94
CA ASP A 146 2.96 -11.20 10.14
C ASP A 146 3.34 -9.73 10.49
N GLY A 147 2.98 -8.75 9.65
CA GLY A 147 3.38 -7.35 9.84
C GLY A 147 4.89 -7.12 9.74
N LEU A 148 5.57 -7.85 8.86
CA LEU A 148 7.03 -7.82 8.72
C LEU A 148 7.46 -6.84 7.63
N ASP A 149 8.22 -5.83 8.04
CA ASP A 149 8.99 -4.97 7.15
C ASP A 149 10.44 -5.47 6.96
N ASP A 150 11.22 -4.80 6.12
CA ASP A 150 12.62 -5.17 5.84
C ASP A 150 13.49 -5.17 7.12
N ILE A 151 13.18 -4.33 8.11
CA ILE A 151 13.88 -4.27 9.39
C ILE A 151 13.53 -5.50 10.23
N ALA A 152 12.25 -5.81 10.38
CA ALA A 152 11.79 -6.99 11.13
C ALA A 152 12.32 -8.29 10.53
N LEU A 153 12.41 -8.38 9.19
CA LEU A 153 13.04 -9.52 8.49
C LEU A 153 14.53 -9.65 8.83
N SER A 154 15.25 -8.54 8.93
CA SER A 154 16.66 -8.52 9.33
C SER A 154 16.83 -8.93 10.78
N LEU A 155 15.98 -8.41 11.69
CA LEU A 155 16.01 -8.75 13.12
C LEU A 155 15.74 -10.24 13.38
N LYS A 156 14.93 -10.91 12.55
CA LYS A 156 14.77 -12.38 12.63
C LYS A 156 16.07 -13.16 12.36
N LYS A 157 17.10 -12.51 11.86
CA LYS A 157 18.43 -13.08 11.57
C LYS A 157 19.53 -12.53 12.48
N SER A 158 19.18 -11.86 13.58
CA SER A 158 20.15 -11.21 14.50
C SER A 158 21.29 -12.14 14.93
N ASP A 159 20.98 -13.39 15.33
CA ASP A 159 21.99 -14.36 15.73
C ASP A 159 23.03 -14.67 14.61
N LYS A 160 22.55 -14.72 13.36
CA LYS A 160 23.45 -14.94 12.20
C LYS A 160 24.29 -13.70 11.92
N ILE A 161 23.74 -12.51 12.10
CA ILE A 161 24.42 -11.24 11.93
C ILE A 161 25.52 -11.11 13.00
N GLU A 162 25.19 -11.33 14.27
CA GLU A 162 26.14 -11.29 15.36
C GLU A 162 27.29 -12.29 15.19
N ASN A 163 26.98 -13.53 14.76
CA ASN A 163 28.01 -14.53 14.49
C ASN A 163 28.92 -14.11 13.33
N PHE A 164 28.36 -13.51 12.28
CA PHE A 164 29.13 -12.97 11.18
C PHE A 164 30.04 -11.83 11.62
N GLU A 165 29.52 -10.87 12.39
CA GLU A 165 30.29 -9.75 12.92
C GLU A 165 31.43 -10.19 13.84
N LYS A 166 31.20 -11.17 14.74
CA LYS A 166 32.24 -11.78 15.57
C LYS A 166 33.35 -12.41 14.74
N ASN A 167 32.98 -13.18 13.71
CA ASN A 167 33.96 -13.80 12.80
C ASN A 167 34.73 -12.74 12.00
N LEU A 168 34.05 -11.70 11.52
CA LEU A 168 34.66 -10.60 10.77
C LEU A 168 35.67 -9.84 11.65
N LYS A 169 35.32 -9.54 12.90
CA LYS A 169 36.21 -8.89 13.87
C LYS A 169 37.47 -9.69 14.12
N ASN A 170 37.34 -11.03 14.16
CA ASN A 170 38.53 -11.91 14.36
C ASN A 170 39.41 -11.99 13.10
N GLN A 171 38.82 -12.00 11.91
CA GLN A 171 39.56 -12.13 10.64
C GLN A 171 40.12 -10.79 10.14
N LYS A 172 39.39 -9.70 10.38
CA LYS A 172 39.70 -8.35 9.89
C LYS A 172 39.43 -7.29 10.95
N PRO A 173 40.24 -7.27 12.06
CA PRO A 173 39.99 -6.39 13.20
C PRO A 173 39.96 -4.89 12.82
N TRP A 174 40.63 -4.51 11.72
CA TRP A 174 40.69 -3.12 11.25
C TRP A 174 39.42 -2.59 10.59
N ILE A 175 38.41 -3.46 10.27
CA ILE A 175 37.16 -3.03 9.63
C ILE A 175 36.13 -2.56 10.65
N LEU A 176 36.17 -3.07 11.86
CA LEU A 176 35.23 -2.81 12.96
C LEU A 176 35.91 -2.12 14.16
N ASN A 177 36.89 -1.26 13.91
CA ASN A 177 37.39 -0.39 14.94
C ASN A 177 36.41 0.77 15.14
N ASP A 178 35.81 0.83 16.32
CA ASP A 178 35.10 2.00 16.85
C ASP A 178 36.07 3.16 17.06
#